data_65ed84c760ff811d1be3fffec36525b1
#
_entry.id   65ed84c760ff811d1be3fffec36525b1
#
_cell.length_a   1.000
_cell.length_b   1.000
_cell.length_c   1.000
_cell.angle_alpha   90.00
_cell.angle_beta   90.00
_cell.angle_gamma   90.00
#
_symmetry.space_group_name_H-M   'P 1'
#
loop_
_entity.id
_entity.type
_entity.pdbx_description
1 polymer ?
#
loop_
_entity_poly.entity_id
_entity_poly.type
_entity_poly.pdbx_seq_one_letter_code
_entity_poly.pdbx_strand_id
1 'polypeptide(L)'
;TKVDAAIAKANVLNKDNYKDFSGVEAAVNAIVRDKNITEQSEVDAMAKTIEDAINALVYKDADYTKVDEAIAKANALNKDNYKDFSAVEAAVNAVVRGKNITEQSEVDAMAKAIEDAITALVYKDADYTKVDEAIAKVNALKKDNYKDFSGVEAAVNAVKRDKNVTEQSEVDAMAKAIEDAITA
;
A
#
# COMPACT_ATOMS: atom_id res chain seq x y z
N THR A 1 26.41 39.32 -14.93
CA THR A 1 27.18 39.47 -13.69
C THR A 1 27.05 38.25 -12.81
N LYS A 2 27.88 38.10 -11.76
CA LYS A 2 27.74 37.01 -10.74
C LYS A 2 26.38 37.12 -10.04
N VAL A 3 25.91 38.33 -9.77
CA VAL A 3 24.59 38.59 -9.18
C VAL A 3 23.47 38.05 -10.06
N ASP A 4 23.50 38.38 -11.37
CA ASP A 4 22.49 37.90 -12.30
C ASP A 4 22.47 36.34 -12.40
N ALA A 5 23.66 35.74 -12.36
CA ALA A 5 23.78 34.27 -12.33
C ALA A 5 23.20 33.68 -11.05
N ALA A 6 23.43 34.32 -9.89
CA ALA A 6 22.87 33.85 -8.60
C ALA A 6 21.34 34.02 -8.58
N ILE A 7 20.81 35.15 -9.08
CA ILE A 7 19.36 35.38 -9.23
C ILE A 7 18.75 34.33 -10.18
N ALA A 8 19.40 34.03 -11.31
CA ALA A 8 18.91 33.01 -12.23
C ALA A 8 18.84 31.63 -11.57
N LYS A 9 19.84 31.25 -10.75
CA LYS A 9 19.81 30.01 -9.95
C LYS A 9 18.62 30.01 -8.98
N ALA A 10 18.37 31.11 -8.27
CA ALA A 10 17.23 31.22 -7.34
C ALA A 10 15.87 31.08 -8.07
N ASN A 11 15.74 31.72 -9.25
CA ASN A 11 14.47 31.75 -9.99
C ASN A 11 14.06 30.43 -10.62
N VAL A 12 14.98 29.49 -10.83
CA VAL A 12 14.65 28.14 -11.33
C VAL A 12 14.24 27.16 -10.22
N LEU A 13 14.41 27.55 -8.96
CA LEU A 13 14.00 26.71 -7.82
C LEU A 13 12.47 26.78 -7.62
N ASN A 14 11.87 25.64 -7.43
CA ASN A 14 10.47 25.58 -6.99
C ASN A 14 10.40 25.82 -5.48
N LYS A 15 10.00 27.02 -5.07
CA LYS A 15 9.93 27.41 -3.66
C LYS A 15 9.01 26.51 -2.82
N ASP A 16 8.00 25.89 -3.44
CA ASP A 16 7.06 25.03 -2.75
C ASP A 16 7.71 23.72 -2.25
N ASN A 17 8.88 23.37 -2.76
CA ASN A 17 9.62 22.19 -2.34
C ASN A 17 10.42 22.39 -1.04
N TYR A 18 10.54 23.62 -0.53
CA TYR A 18 11.40 23.94 0.62
C TYR A 18 10.59 24.28 1.86
N LYS A 19 11.16 23.97 3.04
CA LYS A 19 10.55 24.28 4.34
C LYS A 19 10.43 25.80 4.56
N ASP A 20 11.47 26.54 4.17
CA ASP A 20 11.52 27.99 4.19
C ASP A 20 12.33 28.51 2.99
N PHE A 21 11.77 29.38 2.21
CA PHE A 21 12.39 30.02 1.05
C PHE A 21 12.61 31.53 1.26
N SER A 22 12.20 32.08 2.40
CA SER A 22 12.20 33.51 2.70
C SER A 22 13.60 34.11 2.69
N GLY A 23 14.62 33.37 3.10
CA GLY A 23 16.02 33.79 3.08
C GLY A 23 16.52 34.08 1.66
N VAL A 24 16.13 33.25 0.68
CA VAL A 24 16.47 33.45 -0.73
C VAL A 24 15.72 34.67 -1.30
N GLU A 25 14.42 34.80 -1.01
CA GLU A 25 13.61 35.95 -1.43
C GLU A 25 14.19 37.27 -0.86
N ALA A 26 14.56 37.27 0.43
CA ALA A 26 15.16 38.43 1.08
C ALA A 26 16.50 38.80 0.43
N ALA A 27 17.38 37.83 0.17
CA ALA A 27 18.69 38.04 -0.44
C ALA A 27 18.55 38.64 -1.88
N VAL A 28 17.60 38.12 -2.67
CA VAL A 28 17.32 38.63 -4.02
C VAL A 28 16.74 40.05 -3.98
N ASN A 29 15.82 40.32 -3.05
CA ASN A 29 15.19 41.65 -2.92
C ASN A 29 16.15 42.72 -2.37
N ALA A 30 17.22 42.30 -1.67
CA ALA A 30 18.23 43.23 -1.12
C ALA A 30 19.26 43.72 -2.18
N ILE A 31 19.16 43.27 -3.43
CA ILE A 31 20.14 43.64 -4.47
C ILE A 31 20.07 45.13 -4.83
N VAL A 32 21.22 45.78 -4.78
CA VAL A 32 21.42 47.15 -5.23
C VAL A 32 22.22 47.14 -6.55
N ARG A 33 21.68 47.76 -7.61
CA ARG A 33 22.24 47.65 -8.98
C ARG A 33 23.05 48.86 -9.47
N ASP A 34 23.05 49.95 -8.74
CA ASP A 34 23.70 51.23 -9.13
C ASP A 34 25.09 51.41 -8.50
N LYS A 35 25.80 50.27 -8.31
CA LYS A 35 27.17 50.22 -7.82
C LYS A 35 28.19 50.48 -8.93
N ASN A 36 29.23 51.26 -8.64
CA ASN A 36 30.35 51.50 -9.54
C ASN A 36 31.48 50.46 -9.36
N ILE A 37 32.51 50.55 -10.23
CA ILE A 37 33.60 49.55 -10.26
C ILE A 37 34.41 49.48 -8.96
N THR A 38 34.48 50.55 -8.17
CA THR A 38 35.19 50.56 -6.91
C THR A 38 34.42 49.82 -5.81
N GLU A 39 33.16 49.54 -6.03
CA GLU A 39 32.25 48.79 -5.13
C GLU A 39 32.07 47.34 -5.57
N GLN A 40 32.96 46.80 -6.42
CA GLN A 40 32.82 45.41 -6.94
C GLN A 40 32.79 44.37 -5.84
N SER A 41 33.49 44.58 -4.72
CA SER A 41 33.46 43.67 -3.57
C SER A 41 32.06 43.55 -2.94
N GLU A 42 31.28 44.64 -2.92
CA GLU A 42 29.91 44.66 -2.42
C GLU A 42 28.98 43.91 -3.37
N VAL A 43 29.18 44.05 -4.68
CA VAL A 43 28.45 43.31 -5.70
C VAL A 43 28.73 41.80 -5.59
N ASP A 44 29.98 41.41 -5.39
CA ASP A 44 30.35 39.99 -5.19
C ASP A 44 29.79 39.44 -3.87
N ALA A 45 29.72 40.27 -2.82
CA ALA A 45 29.09 39.90 -1.55
C ALA A 45 27.58 39.64 -1.68
N MET A 46 26.87 40.49 -2.47
CA MET A 46 25.45 40.28 -2.76
C MET A 46 25.21 38.95 -3.48
N ALA A 47 26.02 38.60 -4.49
CA ALA A 47 25.95 37.32 -5.18
C ALA A 47 26.15 36.15 -4.21
N LYS A 48 27.16 36.26 -3.34
CA LYS A 48 27.45 35.24 -2.31
C LYS A 48 26.29 35.10 -1.34
N THR A 49 25.66 36.15 -0.90
CA THR A 49 24.51 36.12 0.01
C THR A 49 23.35 35.29 -0.59
N ILE A 50 23.06 35.45 -1.89
CA ILE A 50 22.03 34.64 -2.57
C ILE A 50 22.48 33.19 -2.63
N GLU A 51 23.74 32.90 -2.98
CA GLU A 51 24.26 31.53 -3.06
C GLU A 51 24.24 30.85 -1.70
N ASP A 52 24.65 31.54 -0.63
CA ASP A 52 24.60 31.03 0.74
C ASP A 52 23.14 30.73 1.16
N ALA A 53 22.19 31.61 0.83
CA ALA A 53 20.79 31.39 1.12
C ALA A 53 20.22 30.18 0.34
N ILE A 54 20.62 29.99 -0.92
CA ILE A 54 20.24 28.80 -1.72
C ILE A 54 20.82 27.54 -1.10
N ASN A 55 22.10 27.57 -0.68
CA ASN A 55 22.77 26.41 -0.07
C ASN A 55 22.20 26.02 1.32
N ALA A 56 21.56 26.98 2.00
CA ALA A 56 20.89 26.77 3.28
C ALA A 56 19.48 26.19 3.17
N LEU A 57 18.94 26.07 1.95
CA LEU A 57 17.59 25.55 1.73
C LEU A 57 17.48 24.09 2.17
N VAL A 58 16.37 23.80 2.85
CA VAL A 58 16.02 22.45 3.29
C VAL A 58 14.71 22.05 2.59
N TYR A 59 14.71 20.91 1.94
CA TYR A 59 13.51 20.36 1.32
C TYR A 59 12.45 20.03 2.38
N LYS A 60 11.18 20.15 2.00
CA LYS A 60 10.08 19.54 2.75
C LYS A 60 10.20 18.03 2.72
N ASP A 61 9.71 17.39 3.76
CA ASP A 61 9.62 15.94 3.81
C ASP A 61 8.57 15.44 2.79
N ALA A 62 8.76 14.25 2.25
CA ALA A 62 7.76 13.60 1.42
C ALA A 62 6.51 13.25 2.24
N ASP A 63 5.35 13.16 1.58
CA ASP A 63 4.10 12.73 2.19
C ASP A 63 4.01 11.19 2.18
N TYR A 64 3.98 10.60 3.36
CA TYR A 64 3.87 9.17 3.58
C TYR A 64 2.44 8.69 3.88
N THR A 65 1.44 9.56 3.77
CA THR A 65 0.04 9.21 4.11
C THR A 65 -0.43 7.95 3.40
N LYS A 66 -0.20 7.82 2.11
CA LYS A 66 -0.57 6.62 1.33
C LYS A 66 0.17 5.36 1.78
N VAL A 67 1.44 5.49 2.14
CA VAL A 67 2.25 4.37 2.66
C VAL A 67 1.67 3.90 3.99
N ASP A 68 1.36 4.84 4.90
CA ASP A 68 0.80 4.52 6.21
C ASP A 68 -0.59 3.89 6.10
N GLU A 69 -1.42 4.36 5.17
CA GLU A 69 -2.72 3.76 4.85
C GLU A 69 -2.57 2.33 4.29
N ALA A 70 -1.62 2.12 3.37
CA ALA A 70 -1.37 0.80 2.79
C ALA A 70 -0.84 -0.20 3.85
N ILE A 71 0.06 0.25 4.74
CA ILE A 71 0.54 -0.54 5.88
C ILE A 71 -0.61 -0.87 6.84
N ALA A 72 -1.49 0.09 7.13
CA ALA A 72 -2.64 -0.13 7.99
C ALA A 72 -3.61 -1.18 7.39
N LYS A 73 -3.85 -1.11 6.07
CA LYS A 73 -4.63 -2.14 5.34
C LYS A 73 -3.97 -3.52 5.47
N ALA A 74 -2.66 -3.61 5.23
CA ALA A 74 -1.92 -4.88 5.36
C ALA A 74 -2.02 -5.48 6.76
N ASN A 75 -1.86 -4.64 7.78
CA ASN A 75 -1.91 -5.06 9.19
C ASN A 75 -3.31 -5.47 9.67
N ALA A 76 -4.37 -4.99 9.01
CA ALA A 76 -5.75 -5.38 9.30
C ALA A 76 -6.12 -6.77 8.75
N LEU A 77 -5.32 -7.33 7.85
CA LEU A 77 -5.57 -8.65 7.26
C LEU A 77 -5.15 -9.76 8.22
N ASN A 78 -5.99 -10.80 8.31
CA ASN A 78 -5.58 -12.04 8.98
C ASN A 78 -4.75 -12.88 8.01
N LYS A 79 -3.43 -12.89 8.21
CA LYS A 79 -2.48 -13.61 7.35
C LYS A 79 -2.74 -15.12 7.25
N ASP A 80 -3.35 -15.70 8.30
CA ASP A 80 -3.63 -17.12 8.33
C ASP A 80 -4.69 -17.56 7.32
N ASN A 81 -5.46 -16.60 6.78
CA ASN A 81 -6.47 -16.86 5.76
C ASN A 81 -5.90 -17.00 4.34
N TYR A 82 -4.63 -16.66 4.11
CA TYR A 82 -4.04 -16.63 2.78
C TYR A 82 -3.03 -17.76 2.55
N LYS A 83 -2.92 -18.20 1.29
CA LYS A 83 -1.98 -19.27 0.88
C LYS A 83 -0.53 -18.84 1.07
N ASP A 84 -0.23 -17.58 0.73
CA ASP A 84 1.07 -16.94 0.94
C ASP A 84 0.88 -15.45 1.25
N PHE A 85 1.49 -14.97 2.30
CA PHE A 85 1.45 -13.57 2.73
C PHE A 85 2.82 -12.89 2.65
N SER A 86 3.84 -13.62 2.21
CA SER A 86 5.24 -13.18 2.24
C SER A 86 5.51 -11.94 1.39
N ALA A 87 4.82 -11.79 0.24
CA ALA A 87 4.97 -10.63 -0.63
C ALA A 87 4.49 -9.34 0.05
N VAL A 88 3.41 -9.41 0.84
CA VAL A 88 2.91 -8.26 1.62
C VAL A 88 3.91 -7.88 2.71
N GLU A 89 4.41 -8.87 3.46
CA GLU A 89 5.43 -8.64 4.49
C GLU A 89 6.71 -8.05 3.89
N ALA A 90 7.15 -8.54 2.75
CA ALA A 90 8.33 -8.01 2.05
C ALA A 90 8.12 -6.57 1.59
N ALA A 91 6.97 -6.23 1.02
CA ALA A 91 6.66 -4.88 0.56
C ALA A 91 6.58 -3.89 1.75
N VAL A 92 5.98 -4.27 2.86
CA VAL A 92 5.93 -3.45 4.09
C VAL A 92 7.33 -3.23 4.66
N ASN A 93 8.16 -4.27 4.72
CA ASN A 93 9.52 -4.19 5.24
C ASN A 93 10.48 -3.39 4.33
N ALA A 94 10.16 -3.27 3.04
CA ALA A 94 10.95 -2.51 2.07
C ALA A 94 10.69 -0.99 2.14
N VAL A 95 9.79 -0.52 3.00
CA VAL A 95 9.51 0.91 3.14
C VAL A 95 10.70 1.65 3.72
N VAL A 96 11.20 2.64 2.97
CA VAL A 96 12.27 3.54 3.39
C VAL A 96 11.67 4.90 3.76
N ARG A 97 11.93 5.35 4.97
CA ARG A 97 11.50 6.66 5.48
C ARG A 97 12.60 7.72 5.35
N GLY A 98 12.23 9.00 5.48
CA GLY A 98 13.19 10.12 5.46
C GLY A 98 13.45 10.69 4.06
N LYS A 99 12.68 10.32 3.07
CA LYS A 99 12.72 10.95 1.74
C LYS A 99 12.10 12.35 1.78
N ASN A 100 12.58 13.20 0.89
CA ASN A 100 12.06 14.56 0.75
C ASN A 100 11.04 14.63 -0.41
N ILE A 101 10.37 15.78 -0.54
CA ILE A 101 9.30 15.98 -1.52
C ILE A 101 9.72 15.76 -2.98
N THR A 102 11.01 15.93 -3.32
CA THR A 102 11.48 15.67 -4.70
C THR A 102 11.53 14.19 -5.02
N GLU A 103 11.45 13.32 -4.00
CA GLU A 103 11.42 11.86 -4.08
C GLU A 103 9.99 11.30 -3.83
N GLN A 104 8.94 12.15 -3.92
CA GLN A 104 7.56 11.73 -3.64
C GLN A 104 7.11 10.56 -4.52
N SER A 105 7.55 10.50 -5.77
CA SER A 105 7.23 9.39 -6.67
C SER A 105 7.74 8.03 -6.18
N GLU A 106 8.88 8.02 -5.48
CA GLU A 106 9.42 6.78 -4.88
C GLU A 106 8.59 6.37 -3.66
N VAL A 107 8.12 7.35 -2.88
CA VAL A 107 7.22 7.11 -1.74
C VAL A 107 5.88 6.56 -2.23
N ASP A 108 5.30 7.15 -3.28
CA ASP A 108 4.06 6.66 -3.90
C ASP A 108 4.23 5.23 -4.47
N ALA A 109 5.41 4.92 -5.02
CA ALA A 109 5.71 3.58 -5.52
C ALA A 109 5.78 2.53 -4.39
N MET A 110 6.27 2.89 -3.19
CA MET A 110 6.25 2.01 -2.01
C MET A 110 4.81 1.71 -1.57
N ALA A 111 3.95 2.72 -1.52
CA ALA A 111 2.53 2.52 -1.21
C ALA A 111 1.87 1.57 -2.22
N LYS A 112 2.11 1.82 -3.51
CA LYS A 112 1.59 0.97 -4.58
C LYS A 112 2.08 -0.47 -4.48
N ALA A 113 3.34 -0.70 -4.15
CA ALA A 113 3.89 -2.05 -4.01
C ALA A 113 3.18 -2.85 -2.92
N ILE A 114 2.83 -2.21 -1.79
CA ILE A 114 2.05 -2.84 -0.72
C ILE A 114 0.63 -3.15 -1.21
N GLU A 115 -0.03 -2.20 -1.88
CA GLU A 115 -1.40 -2.40 -2.40
C GLU A 115 -1.46 -3.48 -3.47
N ASP A 116 -0.48 -3.53 -4.37
CA ASP A 116 -0.37 -4.58 -5.40
C ASP A 116 -0.18 -5.96 -4.73
N ALA A 117 0.67 -6.05 -3.71
CA ALA A 117 0.89 -7.29 -2.96
C ALA A 117 -0.38 -7.75 -2.22
N ILE A 118 -1.14 -6.83 -1.61
CA ILE A 118 -2.44 -7.13 -0.99
C ILE A 118 -3.44 -7.65 -2.04
N THR A 119 -3.50 -7.01 -3.20
CA THR A 119 -4.42 -7.37 -4.28
C THR A 119 -4.12 -8.75 -4.86
N ALA A 120 -2.85 -9.17 -4.84
CA ALA A 120 -2.40 -10.48 -5.33
C ALA A 120 -2.65 -11.62 -4.34
N LEU A 121 -3.14 -11.34 -3.12
CA LEU A 121 -3.39 -12.36 -2.11
C LEU A 121 -4.46 -13.35 -2.57
N VAL A 122 -4.18 -14.63 -2.32
CA VAL A 122 -5.11 -15.73 -2.59
C VAL A 122 -5.50 -16.38 -1.28
N TYR A 123 -6.79 -16.49 -1.01
CA TYR A 123 -7.29 -17.20 0.16
C TYR A 123 -6.94 -18.68 0.11
N LYS A 124 -6.76 -19.28 1.28
CA LYS A 124 -6.74 -20.73 1.44
C LYS A 124 -8.11 -21.30 1.10
N ASP A 125 -8.14 -22.52 0.61
CA ASP A 125 -9.36 -23.22 0.37
C ASP A 125 -10.06 -23.54 1.71
N ALA A 126 -11.38 -23.65 1.73
CA ALA A 126 -12.13 -24.09 2.90
C ALA A 126 -11.82 -25.56 3.21
N ASP A 127 -12.00 -25.96 4.46
CA ASP A 127 -11.88 -27.35 4.90
C ASP A 127 -13.17 -28.11 4.64
N TYR A 128 -13.10 -29.09 3.74
CA TYR A 128 -14.22 -29.95 3.34
C TYR A 128 -14.26 -31.29 4.09
N THR A 129 -13.42 -31.49 5.10
CA THR A 129 -13.33 -32.80 5.83
C THR A 129 -14.69 -33.26 6.30
N LYS A 130 -15.50 -32.39 6.92
CA LYS A 130 -16.84 -32.75 7.41
C LYS A 130 -17.81 -33.14 6.29
N VAL A 131 -17.71 -32.44 5.13
CA VAL A 131 -18.53 -32.76 3.95
C VAL A 131 -18.13 -34.11 3.40
N ASP A 132 -16.84 -34.40 3.30
CA ASP A 132 -16.35 -35.67 2.80
C ASP A 132 -16.73 -36.84 3.75
N GLU A 133 -16.68 -36.63 5.07
CA GLU A 133 -17.16 -37.56 6.06
C GLU A 133 -18.67 -37.82 5.95
N ALA A 134 -19.47 -36.78 5.76
CA ALA A 134 -20.92 -36.90 5.57
C ALA A 134 -21.24 -37.66 4.27
N ILE A 135 -20.56 -37.36 3.16
CA ILE A 135 -20.71 -38.09 1.89
C ILE A 135 -20.28 -39.55 2.05
N ALA A 136 -19.21 -39.84 2.81
CA ALA A 136 -18.78 -41.23 3.09
C ALA A 136 -19.87 -42.00 3.84
N LYS A 137 -20.56 -41.36 4.80
CA LYS A 137 -21.70 -41.97 5.49
C LYS A 137 -22.83 -42.29 4.48
N VAL A 138 -23.17 -41.35 3.57
CA VAL A 138 -24.18 -41.61 2.52
C VAL A 138 -23.78 -42.79 1.65
N ASN A 139 -22.52 -42.87 1.21
CA ASN A 139 -22.04 -43.96 0.35
C ASN A 139 -22.06 -45.34 1.03
N ALA A 140 -22.06 -45.39 2.36
CA ALA A 140 -22.21 -46.62 3.13
C ALA A 140 -23.65 -47.09 3.24
N LEU A 141 -24.64 -46.25 2.93
CA LEU A 141 -26.05 -46.62 2.98
C LEU A 141 -26.44 -47.44 1.75
N LYS A 142 -27.36 -48.40 1.94
CA LYS A 142 -27.95 -49.15 0.84
C LYS A 142 -29.27 -48.49 0.46
N LYS A 143 -29.26 -47.76 -0.66
CA LYS A 143 -30.41 -46.96 -1.16
C LYS A 143 -31.74 -47.76 -1.18
N ASP A 144 -31.66 -49.05 -1.56
CA ASP A 144 -32.82 -49.92 -1.66
C ASP A 144 -33.51 -50.17 -0.32
N ASN A 145 -32.85 -49.86 0.81
CA ASN A 145 -33.44 -50.03 2.13
C ASN A 145 -34.37 -48.86 2.55
N TYR A 146 -34.40 -47.77 1.75
CA TYR A 146 -35.13 -46.55 2.08
C TYR A 146 -36.28 -46.34 1.11
N LYS A 147 -37.44 -45.86 1.61
CA LYS A 147 -38.60 -45.52 0.81
C LYS A 147 -38.36 -44.32 -0.10
N ASP A 148 -37.65 -43.35 0.41
CA ASP A 148 -37.26 -42.17 -0.32
C ASP A 148 -35.80 -41.81 0.04
N PHE A 149 -34.96 -41.68 -0.95
CA PHE A 149 -33.55 -41.31 -0.83
C PHE A 149 -33.25 -40.01 -1.55
N SER A 150 -34.26 -39.35 -2.14
CA SER A 150 -34.10 -38.15 -2.98
C SER A 150 -33.58 -36.96 -2.21
N GLY A 151 -33.94 -36.77 -0.94
CA GLY A 151 -33.43 -35.70 -0.07
C GLY A 151 -31.94 -35.79 0.17
N VAL A 152 -31.44 -37.03 0.40
CA VAL A 152 -30.01 -37.29 0.58
C VAL A 152 -29.24 -37.01 -0.71
N GLU A 153 -29.73 -37.49 -1.86
CA GLU A 153 -29.12 -37.21 -3.17
C GLU A 153 -29.10 -35.70 -3.47
N ALA A 154 -30.19 -34.97 -3.17
CA ALA A 154 -30.27 -33.54 -3.37
C ALA A 154 -29.23 -32.79 -2.51
N ALA A 155 -29.09 -33.18 -1.24
CA ALA A 155 -28.10 -32.56 -0.33
C ALA A 155 -26.66 -32.79 -0.80
N VAL A 156 -26.33 -33.99 -1.25
CA VAL A 156 -24.99 -34.34 -1.79
C VAL A 156 -24.72 -33.56 -3.09
N ASN A 157 -25.72 -33.50 -3.99
CA ASN A 157 -25.57 -32.76 -5.27
C ASN A 157 -25.49 -31.25 -5.12
N ALA A 158 -25.97 -30.71 -3.98
CA ALA A 158 -25.88 -29.28 -3.67
C ALA A 158 -24.50 -28.83 -3.18
N VAL A 159 -23.55 -29.75 -2.94
CA VAL A 159 -22.21 -29.45 -2.45
C VAL A 159 -21.44 -28.66 -3.51
N LYS A 160 -20.93 -27.48 -3.13
CA LYS A 160 -20.03 -26.65 -3.92
C LYS A 160 -18.64 -26.69 -3.33
N ARG A 161 -17.61 -26.92 -4.16
CA ARG A 161 -16.22 -27.11 -3.70
C ARG A 161 -15.29 -25.95 -4.07
N ASP A 162 -15.84 -24.79 -4.36
CA ASP A 162 -15.13 -23.57 -4.76
C ASP A 162 -15.03 -22.52 -3.63
N LYS A 163 -15.33 -22.93 -2.39
CA LYS A 163 -15.31 -22.05 -1.23
C LYS A 163 -13.91 -21.90 -0.65
N ASN A 164 -13.63 -20.69 -0.15
CA ASN A 164 -12.40 -20.42 0.57
C ASN A 164 -12.62 -20.38 2.09
N VAL A 165 -11.54 -20.25 2.85
CA VAL A 165 -11.55 -20.31 4.32
C VAL A 165 -12.47 -19.29 4.98
N THR A 166 -12.74 -18.14 4.35
CA THR A 166 -13.67 -17.11 4.90
C THR A 166 -15.14 -17.53 4.77
N GLU A 167 -15.42 -18.56 3.96
CA GLU A 167 -16.74 -19.13 3.71
C GLU A 167 -16.91 -20.49 4.40
N GLN A 168 -16.05 -20.82 5.38
CA GLN A 168 -16.07 -22.14 6.09
C GLN A 168 -17.44 -22.46 6.69
N SER A 169 -18.17 -21.46 7.18
CA SER A 169 -19.51 -21.64 7.73
C SER A 169 -20.52 -22.19 6.71
N GLU A 170 -20.37 -21.81 5.42
CA GLU A 170 -21.21 -22.34 4.35
C GLU A 170 -20.87 -23.82 4.07
N VAL A 171 -19.58 -24.16 4.13
CA VAL A 171 -19.11 -25.55 3.96
C VAL A 171 -19.62 -26.42 5.10
N ASP A 172 -19.54 -25.93 6.34
CA ASP A 172 -20.07 -26.63 7.51
C ASP A 172 -21.60 -26.81 7.41
N ALA A 173 -22.31 -25.84 6.86
CA ALA A 173 -23.76 -25.95 6.59
C ALA A 173 -24.10 -27.02 5.54
N MET A 174 -23.27 -27.17 4.50
CA MET A 174 -23.42 -28.26 3.51
C MET A 174 -23.25 -29.64 4.15
N ALA A 175 -22.25 -29.80 5.01
CA ALA A 175 -22.05 -31.05 5.76
C ALA A 175 -23.24 -31.39 6.64
N LYS A 176 -23.75 -30.37 7.36
CA LYS A 176 -24.95 -30.52 8.20
C LYS A 176 -26.19 -30.89 7.41
N ALA A 177 -26.41 -30.27 6.25
CA ALA A 177 -27.56 -30.57 5.40
C ALA A 177 -27.57 -32.03 4.93
N ILE A 178 -26.39 -32.61 4.63
CA ILE A 178 -26.26 -34.02 4.29
C ILE A 178 -26.58 -34.90 5.53
N GLU A 179 -26.06 -34.56 6.70
CA GLU A 179 -26.32 -35.31 7.94
C GLU A 179 -27.79 -35.25 8.35
N ASP A 180 -28.43 -34.07 8.25
CA ASP A 180 -29.87 -33.91 8.51
C ASP A 180 -30.70 -34.76 7.53
N ALA A 181 -30.34 -34.82 6.25
CA ALA A 181 -31.04 -35.64 5.25
C ALA A 181 -30.89 -37.13 5.48
N ILE A 182 -29.77 -37.59 6.07
CA ILE A 182 -29.58 -39.01 6.46
C ILE A 182 -30.53 -39.43 7.62
N THR A 183 -30.86 -38.46 8.50
CA THR A 183 -31.63 -38.72 9.72
C THR A 183 -33.12 -38.45 9.58
N ALA A 184 -33.56 -37.84 8.50
CA ALA A 184 -34.97 -37.50 8.20
C ALA A 184 -35.72 -38.73 7.65
#